data_40a29805a42f98db15684647fda2f87d
#
_entry.id   40a29805a42f98db15684647fda2f87d
#
_cell.length_a   1.000
_cell.length_b   1.000
_cell.length_c   1.000
_cell.angle_alpha   90.00
_cell.angle_beta   90.00
_cell.angle_gamma   90.00
#
_symmetry.space_group_name_H-M   'P 1'
#
loop_
_entity.id
_entity.type
_entity.pdbx_description
1 polymer ?
#
loop_
_entity_poly.entity_id
_entity_poly.type
_entity_poly.pdbx_seq_one_letter_code
_entity_poly.pdbx_strand_id
1 'polypeptide(L)'
;MKEHELRSLLGKVKDGKLTRRAFINRMLMLGLTAPMASQMLDFVGVARADTKFNYKPTKRGGGGALRLLWWQAPTLLNPHFATGTKDQDGSRIFYEPLAGWDADGNLYPVLAAEIPTRENGGLAADGKSVTWKLKQGVKWHDGKPFTADDVVFNWEFASDSATAAVWSGTYKDVKVEKVDDFTVRVLFDKPTPFWADAFIGTAGMIIPKHLFVDYKGAKSREAPTNLKPVGTGAFRFVDFKPGDMIRAEANPDYHVANQPYFDTLELKGGGDAVSAARAVLQTGEYDYAWNMQVEDAILKRLESGGKGEVHVVPGGNIEFIQLNTTDPWTEVDGERSSLKTKHPAFSDAAVRQAMMLLVDRKSVEDHIYGRTGVATANFLNNPERFRSKNTKFEFNVAKANDILEKAGWKKGSDGIREKGGVKLKFVYQTSINAPRQKNQAIVKQAAQQAGIDIELKSVVASVFFSSDVANPDTYPKFYADMQMYTTTMSQPDAERFMNQYCSWEASTKDNKWQGRNPSRFRDEEYDKLFRASQGELDPVKRAAMFIRMNDIVVGEERGVIIPVVYRPRAHARSKTLRADISGWDNDTWAIARWYKET
;
A
#
# COMPACT_ATOMS: atom_id res chain seq x y z
N MET A 1 -24.44 13.97 -9.43
CA MET A 1 -24.79 15.15 -8.58
C MET A 1 -24.01 16.34 -9.08
N LYS A 2 -24.64 17.50 -9.25
CA LYS A 2 -23.96 18.73 -9.69
C LYS A 2 -23.31 19.43 -8.49
N GLU A 3 -22.29 20.24 -8.71
CA GLU A 3 -21.56 20.95 -7.64
C GLU A 3 -22.48 21.76 -6.71
N HIS A 4 -23.46 22.48 -7.28
CA HIS A 4 -24.38 23.27 -6.48
C HIS A 4 -25.31 22.43 -5.57
N GLU A 5 -25.67 21.22 -6.01
CA GLU A 5 -26.45 20.27 -5.19
C GLU A 5 -25.63 19.76 -4.01
N LEU A 6 -24.34 19.46 -4.25
CA LEU A 6 -23.40 19.06 -3.19
C LEU A 6 -23.19 20.18 -2.17
N ARG A 7 -22.95 21.42 -2.64
CA ARG A 7 -22.81 22.59 -1.77
C ARG A 7 -24.09 22.86 -0.97
N SER A 8 -25.27 22.67 -1.58
CA SER A 8 -26.56 22.78 -0.88
C SER A 8 -26.70 21.72 0.23
N LEU A 9 -26.28 20.49 -0.02
CA LEU A 9 -26.31 19.43 1.00
C LEU A 9 -25.31 19.70 2.14
N LEU A 10 -24.11 20.17 1.82
CA LEU A 10 -23.11 20.58 2.81
C LEU A 10 -23.62 21.74 3.68
N GLY A 11 -24.26 22.75 3.06
CA GLY A 11 -24.91 23.85 3.78
C GLY A 11 -26.00 23.35 4.72
N LYS A 12 -26.83 22.39 4.30
CA LYS A 12 -27.86 21.79 5.16
C LYS A 12 -27.29 21.06 6.39
N VAL A 13 -26.11 20.44 6.26
CA VAL A 13 -25.45 19.82 7.42
C VAL A 13 -24.93 20.89 8.37
N LYS A 14 -24.29 21.92 7.82
CA LYS A 14 -23.77 23.07 8.61
C LYS A 14 -24.90 23.77 9.37
N ASP A 15 -26.07 23.93 8.75
CA ASP A 15 -27.25 24.54 9.36
C ASP A 15 -28.03 23.59 10.31
N GLY A 16 -27.55 22.37 10.54
CA GLY A 16 -28.23 21.37 11.38
C GLY A 16 -29.50 20.77 10.76
N LYS A 17 -29.82 21.08 9.50
CA LYS A 17 -31.00 20.57 8.78
C LYS A 17 -30.83 19.18 8.19
N LEU A 18 -29.60 18.69 8.15
CA LEU A 18 -29.23 17.33 7.73
C LEU A 18 -28.17 16.81 8.69
N THR A 19 -28.33 15.59 9.21
CA THR A 19 -27.31 15.03 10.10
C THR A 19 -26.06 14.62 9.30
N ARG A 20 -24.87 14.68 9.93
CA ARG A 20 -23.60 14.19 9.37
C ARG A 20 -23.74 12.78 8.79
N ARG A 21 -24.35 11.86 9.55
CA ARG A 21 -24.60 10.47 9.13
C ARG A 21 -25.51 10.38 7.90
N ALA A 22 -26.57 11.19 7.86
CA ALA A 22 -27.48 11.21 6.71
C ALA A 22 -26.81 11.77 5.46
N PHE A 23 -25.92 12.77 5.61
CA PHE A 23 -25.10 13.28 4.51
C PHE A 23 -24.14 12.19 4.00
N ILE A 24 -23.38 11.56 4.91
CA ILE A 24 -22.44 10.47 4.56
C ILE A 24 -23.18 9.35 3.83
N ASN A 25 -24.33 8.89 4.33
CA ASN A 25 -25.14 7.86 3.68
C ASN A 25 -25.62 8.29 2.28
N ARG A 26 -26.01 9.55 2.10
CA ARG A 26 -26.35 10.07 0.77
C ARG A 26 -25.18 10.09 -0.19
N MET A 27 -24.00 10.46 0.32
CA MET A 27 -22.76 10.43 -0.48
C MET A 27 -22.38 9.00 -0.86
N LEU A 28 -22.54 8.05 0.05
CA LEU A 28 -22.34 6.61 -0.22
C LEU A 28 -23.28 6.11 -1.34
N MET A 29 -24.56 6.45 -1.29
CA MET A 29 -25.52 6.11 -2.37
C MET A 29 -25.19 6.75 -3.72
N LEU A 30 -24.42 7.84 -3.73
CA LEU A 30 -23.93 8.52 -4.92
C LEU A 30 -22.53 8.06 -5.34
N GLY A 31 -22.00 6.97 -4.71
CA GLY A 31 -20.71 6.39 -5.02
C GLY A 31 -19.51 7.08 -4.36
N LEU A 32 -19.75 8.02 -3.43
CA LEU A 32 -18.69 8.62 -2.62
C LEU A 32 -18.45 7.76 -1.38
N THR A 33 -17.22 7.74 -0.85
CA THR A 33 -16.95 7.02 0.42
C THR A 33 -17.27 7.87 1.65
N ALA A 34 -17.49 7.18 2.78
CA ALA A 34 -17.65 7.83 4.06
C ALA A 34 -16.49 8.80 4.40
N PRO A 35 -15.20 8.46 4.17
CA PRO A 35 -14.09 9.37 4.40
C PRO A 35 -14.14 10.65 3.58
N MET A 36 -14.52 10.58 2.31
CA MET A 36 -14.62 11.81 1.49
C MET A 36 -15.82 12.64 1.84
N ALA A 37 -16.95 12.00 2.10
CA ALA A 37 -18.10 12.71 2.64
C ALA A 37 -17.73 13.41 3.96
N SER A 38 -16.91 12.75 4.80
CA SER A 38 -16.36 13.34 6.01
C SER A 38 -15.41 14.50 5.73
N GLN A 39 -14.47 14.36 4.80
CA GLN A 39 -13.56 15.44 4.39
C GLN A 39 -14.31 16.64 3.78
N MET A 40 -15.38 16.39 3.00
CA MET A 40 -16.23 17.47 2.49
C MET A 40 -16.93 18.23 3.62
N LEU A 41 -17.37 17.52 4.66
CA LEU A 41 -17.95 18.12 5.85
C LEU A 41 -16.90 18.92 6.64
N ASP A 42 -15.71 18.38 6.80
CA ASP A 42 -14.60 19.06 7.45
C ASP A 42 -14.18 20.33 6.68
N PHE A 43 -14.16 20.26 5.36
CA PHE A 43 -13.86 21.41 4.49
C PHE A 43 -14.87 22.58 4.65
N VAL A 44 -16.12 22.29 4.99
CA VAL A 44 -17.15 23.31 5.25
C VAL A 44 -17.34 23.61 6.75
N GLY A 45 -16.46 23.06 7.61
CA GLY A 45 -16.45 23.35 9.05
C GLY A 45 -17.50 22.58 9.86
N VAL A 46 -17.90 21.40 9.43
CA VAL A 46 -18.74 20.49 10.24
C VAL A 46 -17.83 19.60 11.09
N ALA A 47 -17.83 19.80 12.40
CA ALA A 47 -16.97 19.08 13.35
C ALA A 47 -17.02 17.56 13.17
N ARG A 48 -15.86 16.91 13.25
CA ARG A 48 -15.77 15.45 13.29
C ARG A 48 -16.33 14.92 14.60
N ALA A 49 -17.01 13.78 14.53
CA ALA A 49 -17.14 12.97 15.74
C ALA A 49 -15.75 12.42 16.08
N ASP A 50 -15.32 12.57 17.32
CA ASP A 50 -14.09 11.93 17.80
C ASP A 50 -14.18 10.43 17.53
N THR A 51 -13.15 9.86 16.91
CA THR A 51 -13.04 8.42 16.73
C THR A 51 -12.91 7.77 18.10
N LYS A 52 -13.99 7.16 18.59
CA LYS A 52 -13.99 6.44 19.87
C LYS A 52 -13.53 5.02 19.61
N PHE A 53 -12.35 4.69 20.08
CA PHE A 53 -11.84 3.32 20.08
C PHE A 53 -12.39 2.54 21.28
N ASN A 54 -12.83 1.31 21.06
CA ASN A 54 -13.32 0.44 22.13
C ASN A 54 -12.13 -0.27 22.82
N TYR A 55 -11.37 0.49 23.61
CA TYR A 55 -10.24 -0.01 24.39
C TYR A 55 -10.66 -0.11 25.86
N LYS A 56 -10.69 -1.33 26.41
CA LYS A 56 -11.19 -1.61 27.76
C LYS A 56 -10.16 -1.62 28.88
N PRO A 57 -8.86 -1.95 28.63
CA PRO A 57 -7.87 -2.01 29.72
C PRO A 57 -7.71 -0.67 30.43
N THR A 58 -7.62 -0.73 31.77
CA THR A 58 -7.55 0.46 32.65
C THR A 58 -6.15 0.76 33.15
N LYS A 59 -5.16 -0.06 32.78
CA LYS A 59 -3.74 0.12 33.13
C LYS A 59 -2.86 -0.31 31.97
N ARG A 60 -1.64 0.20 31.96
CA ARG A 60 -0.57 -0.22 31.05
C ARG A 60 0.02 -1.52 31.53
N GLY A 61 0.32 -2.44 30.57
CA GLY A 61 0.96 -3.71 30.86
C GLY A 61 0.09 -4.71 31.63
N GLY A 62 0.65 -5.84 31.95
CA GLY A 62 0.02 -6.95 32.65
C GLY A 62 -0.73 -7.91 31.72
N GLY A 63 -0.68 -7.71 30.40
CA GLY A 63 -1.27 -8.57 29.38
C GLY A 63 -0.34 -9.68 28.88
N GLY A 64 0.88 -9.76 29.41
CA GLY A 64 1.89 -10.73 28.99
C GLY A 64 2.43 -10.48 27.59
N ALA A 65 2.71 -11.56 26.84
CA ALA A 65 3.30 -11.47 25.51
C ALA A 65 2.24 -11.43 24.41
N LEU A 66 2.43 -10.53 23.44
CA LEU A 66 1.75 -10.52 22.15
C LEU A 66 2.62 -11.28 21.14
N ARG A 67 2.11 -12.39 20.59
CA ARG A 67 2.82 -13.26 19.66
C ARG A 67 2.22 -13.13 18.27
N LEU A 68 3.03 -12.61 17.34
CA LEU A 68 2.64 -12.28 15.97
C LEU A 68 3.40 -13.14 14.96
N LEU A 69 2.76 -13.51 13.86
CA LEU A 69 3.37 -14.17 12.72
C LEU A 69 3.26 -13.30 11.47
N TRP A 70 4.39 -12.92 10.93
CA TRP A 70 4.52 -12.32 9.60
C TRP A 70 5.33 -13.28 8.72
N TRP A 71 4.65 -14.16 7.98
CA TRP A 71 5.34 -15.18 7.16
C TRP A 71 6.28 -14.57 6.10
N GLN A 72 6.08 -13.31 5.75
CA GLN A 72 7.06 -12.47 5.08
C GLN A 72 7.61 -11.46 6.10
N ALA A 73 8.64 -11.83 6.83
CA ALA A 73 9.16 -10.99 7.90
C ALA A 73 9.80 -9.68 7.41
N PRO A 74 9.78 -8.62 8.24
CA PRO A 74 10.52 -7.39 7.98
C PRO A 74 12.02 -7.65 7.78
N THR A 75 12.61 -6.92 6.83
CA THR A 75 14.06 -6.96 6.54
C THR A 75 14.75 -5.66 6.91
N LEU A 76 13.96 -4.63 7.22
CA LEU A 76 14.38 -3.26 7.53
C LEU A 76 13.34 -2.64 8.45
N LEU A 77 13.75 -1.72 9.32
CA LEU A 77 12.87 -1.01 10.25
C LEU A 77 12.91 0.53 10.10
N ASN A 78 13.32 1.03 8.93
CA ASN A 78 13.19 2.46 8.61
C ASN A 78 12.02 2.69 7.64
N PRO A 79 11.00 3.49 8.01
CA PRO A 79 9.80 3.69 7.20
C PRO A 79 10.07 4.35 5.84
N HIS A 80 11.13 5.14 5.70
CA HIS A 80 11.49 5.81 4.44
C HIS A 80 12.12 4.87 3.41
N PHE A 81 12.55 3.68 3.82
CA PHE A 81 13.13 2.67 2.94
C PHE A 81 12.27 1.41 2.81
N ALA A 82 11.18 1.36 3.53
CA ALA A 82 10.24 0.24 3.58
C ALA A 82 9.43 0.14 2.28
N THR A 83 9.90 -0.64 1.30
CA THR A 83 9.21 -0.86 0.02
C THR A 83 8.06 -1.87 0.16
N GLY A 84 8.22 -2.92 0.95
CA GLY A 84 7.20 -3.93 1.20
C GLY A 84 6.33 -3.62 2.42
N THR A 85 5.04 -4.00 2.36
CA THR A 85 4.11 -3.82 3.49
C THR A 85 4.64 -4.42 4.79
N LYS A 86 5.34 -5.56 4.73
CA LYS A 86 5.98 -6.18 5.89
C LYS A 86 6.97 -5.26 6.62
N ASP A 87 7.78 -4.50 5.85
CA ASP A 87 8.77 -3.56 6.42
C ASP A 87 8.06 -2.31 6.97
N GLN A 88 6.98 -1.88 6.31
CA GLN A 88 6.14 -0.79 6.77
C GLN A 88 5.44 -1.15 8.09
N ASP A 89 4.87 -2.35 8.18
CA ASP A 89 4.24 -2.87 9.41
C ASP A 89 5.25 -3.02 10.56
N GLY A 90 6.45 -3.55 10.26
CA GLY A 90 7.53 -3.66 11.24
C GLY A 90 7.99 -2.30 11.77
N SER A 91 8.13 -1.31 10.88
CA SER A 91 8.48 0.07 11.25
C SER A 91 7.39 0.73 12.10
N ARG A 92 6.10 0.45 11.82
CA ARG A 92 4.93 1.03 12.51
C ARG A 92 4.78 0.57 13.96
N ILE A 93 5.46 -0.52 14.37
CA ILE A 93 5.55 -0.93 15.79
C ILE A 93 6.26 0.14 16.62
N PHE A 94 7.24 0.81 16.03
CA PHE A 94 8.15 1.75 16.71
C PHE A 94 7.87 3.21 16.36
N TYR A 95 7.62 3.51 15.08
CA TYR A 95 7.46 4.86 14.56
C TYR A 95 5.99 5.23 14.36
N GLU A 96 5.66 6.46 14.67
CA GLU A 96 4.31 6.98 14.58
C GLU A 96 4.23 8.18 13.62
N PRO A 97 3.09 8.33 12.89
CA PRO A 97 2.79 9.52 12.08
C PRO A 97 2.15 10.62 12.93
N LEU A 98 1.93 11.80 12.35
CA LEU A 98 1.12 12.84 13.01
C LEU A 98 -0.34 12.41 13.14
N ALA A 99 -0.89 11.75 12.11
CA ALA A 99 -2.24 11.20 12.12
C ALA A 99 -2.28 9.86 11.36
N GLY A 100 -3.30 9.05 11.61
CA GLY A 100 -3.54 7.78 10.94
C GLY A 100 -4.96 7.67 10.40
N TRP A 101 -5.25 6.56 9.71
CA TRP A 101 -6.55 6.23 9.14
C TRP A 101 -7.20 5.10 9.94
N ASP A 102 -8.37 5.32 10.53
CA ASP A 102 -9.13 4.27 11.19
C ASP A 102 -9.78 3.29 10.18
N ALA A 103 -10.47 2.27 10.68
CA ALA A 103 -11.11 1.27 9.85
C ALA A 103 -12.18 1.84 8.91
N ASP A 104 -12.82 2.94 9.30
CA ASP A 104 -13.82 3.65 8.50
C ASP A 104 -13.19 4.68 7.54
N GLY A 105 -11.85 4.81 7.57
CA GLY A 105 -11.08 5.76 6.77
C GLY A 105 -11.20 7.20 7.27
N ASN A 106 -11.49 7.42 8.53
CA ASN A 106 -11.41 8.74 9.16
C ASN A 106 -9.99 8.97 9.69
N LEU A 107 -9.55 10.24 9.64
CA LEU A 107 -8.31 10.63 10.29
C LEU A 107 -8.50 10.64 11.82
N TYR A 108 -7.51 10.14 12.52
CA TYR A 108 -7.39 10.26 13.97
C TYR A 108 -5.99 10.78 14.34
N PRO A 109 -5.84 11.61 15.40
CA PRO A 109 -4.55 12.15 15.79
C PRO A 109 -3.70 11.09 16.48
N VAL A 110 -2.40 11.04 16.16
CA VAL A 110 -1.39 10.17 16.79
C VAL A 110 -0.37 11.02 17.53
N LEU A 111 0.58 11.65 16.83
CA LEU A 111 1.52 12.62 17.39
C LEU A 111 0.99 14.06 17.29
N ALA A 112 -0.02 14.31 16.44
CA ALA A 112 -0.74 15.57 16.45
C ALA A 112 -1.67 15.66 17.68
N ALA A 113 -1.84 16.86 18.22
CA ALA A 113 -2.77 17.13 19.31
C ALA A 113 -4.23 17.04 18.83
N GLU A 114 -4.47 17.48 17.59
CA GLU A 114 -5.78 17.49 16.95
C GLU A 114 -5.64 17.34 15.43
N ILE A 115 -6.72 16.96 14.75
CA ILE A 115 -6.77 16.95 13.29
C ILE A 115 -7.01 18.39 12.80
N PRO A 116 -6.22 18.88 11.83
CA PRO A 116 -6.43 20.20 11.24
C PRO A 116 -7.81 20.30 10.58
N THR A 117 -8.50 21.39 10.88
CA THR A 117 -9.78 21.77 10.28
C THR A 117 -9.81 23.26 9.99
N ARG A 118 -10.80 23.75 9.26
CA ARG A 118 -11.00 25.19 9.09
C ARG A 118 -11.44 25.88 10.39
N GLU A 119 -12.21 25.17 11.21
CA GLU A 119 -12.73 25.70 12.48
C GLU A 119 -11.63 25.94 13.51
N ASN A 120 -10.65 25.01 13.61
CA ASN A 120 -9.51 25.19 14.52
C ASN A 120 -8.34 25.97 13.89
N GLY A 121 -8.53 26.51 12.66
CA GLY A 121 -7.51 27.26 11.94
C GLY A 121 -6.38 26.41 11.36
N GLY A 122 -6.47 25.09 11.45
CA GLY A 122 -5.46 24.17 10.92
C GLY A 122 -5.45 24.09 9.39
N LEU A 123 -6.58 24.37 8.71
CA LEU A 123 -6.67 24.42 7.25
C LEU A 123 -6.85 25.86 6.77
N ALA A 124 -5.94 26.35 5.95
CA ALA A 124 -6.05 27.67 5.35
C ALA A 124 -7.27 27.76 4.41
N ALA A 125 -7.90 28.94 4.37
CA ALA A 125 -9.10 29.17 3.56
C ALA A 125 -8.86 29.00 2.06
N ASP A 126 -7.65 29.31 1.59
CA ASP A 126 -7.21 29.18 0.20
C ASP A 126 -6.79 27.74 -0.19
N GLY A 127 -6.78 26.81 0.78
CA GLY A 127 -6.37 25.42 0.55
C GLY A 127 -4.87 25.23 0.29
N LYS A 128 -4.04 26.25 0.56
CA LYS A 128 -2.61 26.23 0.28
C LYS A 128 -1.72 25.91 1.48
N SER A 129 -2.30 25.70 2.66
CA SER A 129 -1.51 25.27 3.81
C SER A 129 -2.32 24.47 4.82
N VAL A 130 -1.58 23.63 5.55
CA VAL A 130 -2.06 22.86 6.70
C VAL A 130 -1.14 23.14 7.87
N THR A 131 -1.70 23.53 9.01
CA THR A 131 -0.97 23.76 10.26
C THR A 131 -1.28 22.62 11.23
N TRP A 132 -0.25 21.92 11.66
CA TRP A 132 -0.32 20.85 12.64
C TRP A 132 0.14 21.33 13.99
N LYS A 133 -0.66 21.10 15.02
CA LYS A 133 -0.26 21.22 16.43
C LYS A 133 0.17 19.86 16.93
N LEU A 134 1.34 19.77 17.53
CA LEU A 134 1.92 18.53 18.04
C LEU A 134 1.52 18.31 19.50
N LYS A 135 1.41 17.04 19.90
CA LYS A 135 1.28 16.69 21.33
C LYS A 135 2.53 17.10 22.07
N GLN A 136 2.33 17.73 23.23
CA GLN A 136 3.43 18.09 24.13
C GLN A 136 3.78 16.92 25.05
N GLY A 137 5.03 16.86 25.48
CA GLY A 137 5.51 15.85 26.43
C GLY A 137 5.76 14.47 25.83
N VAL A 138 5.62 14.31 24.51
CA VAL A 138 5.99 13.07 23.82
C VAL A 138 7.50 12.93 23.82
N LYS A 139 7.98 11.70 24.12
CA LYS A 139 9.41 11.37 24.15
C LYS A 139 9.72 10.28 23.15
N TRP A 140 10.88 10.37 22.55
CA TRP A 140 11.51 9.25 21.86
C TRP A 140 11.87 8.14 22.87
N HIS A 141 12.07 6.93 22.43
CA HIS A 141 12.40 5.78 23.29
C HIS A 141 13.70 5.97 24.08
N ASP A 142 14.57 6.85 23.65
CA ASP A 142 15.81 7.26 24.36
C ASP A 142 15.63 8.42 25.34
N GLY A 143 14.39 8.86 25.54
CA GLY A 143 14.00 9.90 26.49
C GLY A 143 14.10 11.33 25.96
N LYS A 144 14.61 11.57 24.76
CA LYS A 144 14.64 12.92 24.16
C LYS A 144 13.24 13.38 23.75
N PRO A 145 12.94 14.69 23.80
CA PRO A 145 11.64 15.21 23.42
C PRO A 145 11.41 15.10 21.91
N PHE A 146 10.18 14.78 21.52
CA PHE A 146 9.68 14.93 20.17
C PHE A 146 9.20 16.36 19.96
N THR A 147 9.65 17.01 18.88
CA THR A 147 9.33 18.40 18.56
C THR A 147 9.10 18.63 17.07
N ALA A 148 8.74 19.86 16.72
CA ALA A 148 8.59 20.32 15.34
C ALA A 148 9.88 20.16 14.51
N ASP A 149 11.06 20.19 15.15
CA ASP A 149 12.34 19.97 14.48
C ASP A 149 12.43 18.57 13.86
N ASP A 150 11.84 17.54 14.50
CA ASP A 150 11.80 16.18 13.98
C ASP A 150 10.91 16.09 12.74
N VAL A 151 9.77 16.80 12.74
CA VAL A 151 8.83 16.81 11.60
C VAL A 151 9.45 17.52 10.39
N VAL A 152 10.09 18.67 10.59
CA VAL A 152 10.80 19.38 9.52
C VAL A 152 11.94 18.54 8.98
N PHE A 153 12.73 17.92 9.85
CA PHE A 153 13.81 17.02 9.45
C PHE A 153 13.30 15.83 8.62
N ASN A 154 12.17 15.27 9.02
CA ASN A 154 11.57 14.14 8.29
C ASN A 154 11.20 14.52 6.85
N TRP A 155 10.67 15.74 6.64
CA TRP A 155 10.45 16.28 5.30
C TRP A 155 11.76 16.47 4.52
N GLU A 156 12.78 17.11 5.13
CA GLU A 156 14.09 17.29 4.51
C GLU A 156 14.72 15.96 4.11
N PHE A 157 14.62 14.95 4.98
CA PHE A 157 15.17 13.62 4.75
C PHE A 157 14.45 12.89 3.59
N ALA A 158 13.12 12.95 3.55
CA ALA A 158 12.32 12.23 2.56
C ALA A 158 12.28 12.93 1.20
N SER A 159 12.40 14.25 1.13
CA SER A 159 12.40 15.03 -0.11
C SER A 159 13.76 15.09 -0.81
N ASP A 160 14.85 14.81 -0.08
CA ASP A 160 16.19 14.76 -0.67
C ASP A 160 16.34 13.55 -1.61
N SER A 161 16.60 13.83 -2.88
CA SER A 161 16.78 12.79 -3.90
C SER A 161 17.95 11.84 -3.60
N ALA A 162 19.00 12.32 -2.93
CA ALA A 162 20.15 11.50 -2.53
C ALA A 162 19.80 10.49 -1.41
N THR A 163 18.77 10.75 -0.62
CA THR A 163 18.22 9.79 0.35
C THR A 163 17.57 8.62 -0.37
N ALA A 164 16.95 8.84 -1.52
CA ALA A 164 16.16 7.86 -2.27
C ALA A 164 15.08 7.20 -1.37
N ALA A 165 14.27 8.04 -0.72
CA ALA A 165 13.16 7.58 0.11
C ALA A 165 12.00 7.08 -0.75
N VAL A 166 11.36 5.98 -0.35
CA VAL A 166 10.18 5.39 -1.03
C VAL A 166 9.03 6.39 -1.15
N TRP A 167 8.92 7.29 -0.16
CA TRP A 167 7.86 8.29 -0.08
C TRP A 167 8.26 9.67 -0.60
N SER A 168 9.38 9.79 -1.34
CA SER A 168 9.84 11.07 -1.87
C SER A 168 8.78 11.81 -2.69
N GLY A 169 7.93 11.07 -3.43
CA GLY A 169 6.81 11.63 -4.19
C GLY A 169 5.78 12.39 -3.35
N THR A 170 5.63 12.04 -2.07
CA THR A 170 4.74 12.75 -1.12
C THR A 170 5.35 14.05 -0.61
N TYR A 171 6.69 14.12 -0.51
CA TYR A 171 7.39 15.19 0.19
C TYR A 171 8.08 16.21 -0.71
N LYS A 172 8.40 15.87 -1.95
CA LYS A 172 9.16 16.76 -2.87
C LYS A 172 8.40 18.00 -3.33
N ASP A 173 7.06 17.90 -3.39
CA ASP A 173 6.19 18.96 -3.92
C ASP A 173 5.53 19.78 -2.80
N VAL A 174 5.99 19.63 -1.56
CA VAL A 174 5.53 20.43 -0.40
C VAL A 174 6.72 21.10 0.28
N LYS A 175 6.46 22.17 1.00
CA LYS A 175 7.43 22.82 1.90
C LYS A 175 6.91 22.70 3.33
N VAL A 176 7.83 22.45 4.28
CA VAL A 176 7.48 22.34 5.70
C VAL A 176 8.24 23.36 6.50
N GLU A 177 7.52 24.14 7.30
CA GLU A 177 8.08 25.21 8.12
C GLU A 177 7.78 24.95 9.59
N LYS A 178 8.79 25.14 10.44
CA LYS A 178 8.62 25.22 11.88
C LYS A 178 8.02 26.59 12.24
N VAL A 179 6.88 26.60 12.91
CA VAL A 179 6.27 27.81 13.45
C VAL A 179 6.74 28.06 14.87
N ASP A 180 6.70 27.01 15.70
CA ASP A 180 7.27 26.95 17.06
C ASP A 180 7.63 25.48 17.37
N ASP A 181 8.04 25.19 18.61
CA ASP A 181 8.49 23.83 19.00
C ASP A 181 7.42 22.77 18.90
N PHE A 182 6.14 23.14 18.86
CA PHE A 182 5.00 22.21 18.78
C PHE A 182 4.03 22.55 17.66
N THR A 183 4.46 23.37 16.69
CA THR A 183 3.62 23.76 15.55
C THR A 183 4.44 23.73 14.27
N VAL A 184 3.94 22.99 13.27
CA VAL A 184 4.51 22.96 11.91
C VAL A 184 3.45 23.33 10.89
N ARG A 185 3.90 23.95 9.81
CA ARG A 185 3.06 24.31 8.67
C ARG A 185 3.55 23.61 7.40
N VAL A 186 2.66 22.90 6.73
CA VAL A 186 2.89 22.33 5.40
C VAL A 186 2.29 23.29 4.37
N LEU A 187 3.09 23.69 3.41
CA LEU A 187 2.73 24.63 2.34
C LEU A 187 2.61 23.88 1.01
N PHE A 188 1.61 24.25 0.23
CA PHE A 188 1.34 23.73 -1.11
C PHE A 188 1.42 24.88 -2.13
N ASP A 189 1.99 24.64 -3.30
CA ASP A 189 2.10 25.65 -4.37
C ASP A 189 0.71 26.04 -4.93
N LYS A 190 -0.24 25.12 -4.86
CA LYS A 190 -1.61 25.29 -5.35
C LYS A 190 -2.62 24.76 -4.34
N PRO A 191 -3.91 25.18 -4.42
CA PRO A 191 -4.95 24.58 -3.61
C PRO A 191 -4.97 23.06 -3.77
N THR A 192 -4.87 22.33 -2.66
CA THR A 192 -4.72 20.87 -2.66
C THR A 192 -5.98 20.22 -2.11
N PRO A 193 -6.74 19.48 -2.93
CA PRO A 193 -8.00 18.87 -2.52
C PRO A 193 -7.80 17.76 -1.49
N PHE A 194 -6.69 17.04 -1.55
CA PHE A 194 -6.32 16.01 -0.61
C PHE A 194 -5.05 16.40 0.16
N TRP A 195 -5.19 17.30 1.13
CA TRP A 195 -4.10 17.78 1.97
C TRP A 195 -3.56 16.73 2.94
N ALA A 196 -4.34 15.65 3.19
CA ALA A 196 -4.06 14.62 4.18
C ALA A 196 -3.12 13.53 3.62
N ASP A 197 -1.96 13.90 3.09
CA ASP A 197 -0.97 12.99 2.52
C ASP A 197 0.34 12.98 3.32
N ALA A 198 1.03 14.11 3.45
CA ALA A 198 2.28 14.19 4.19
C ALA A 198 2.04 14.00 5.72
N PHE A 199 2.92 13.25 6.36
CA PHE A 199 2.90 12.94 7.80
C PHE A 199 1.71 12.10 8.28
N ILE A 200 1.02 11.41 7.39
CA ILE A 200 -0.18 10.64 7.72
C ILE A 200 -0.01 9.17 7.31
N GLY A 201 -0.46 8.27 8.18
CA GLY A 201 -0.47 6.82 7.93
C GLY A 201 0.90 6.26 7.59
N THR A 202 0.94 5.34 6.63
CA THR A 202 2.15 4.60 6.24
C THR A 202 3.30 5.51 5.80
N ALA A 203 3.04 6.55 5.01
CA ALA A 203 4.07 7.46 4.52
C ALA A 203 4.48 8.54 5.53
N GLY A 204 3.71 8.67 6.61
CA GLY A 204 3.85 9.75 7.58
C GLY A 204 4.66 9.42 8.82
N MET A 205 5.16 8.20 8.97
CA MET A 205 5.96 7.80 10.12
C MET A 205 7.22 8.66 10.25
N ILE A 206 7.44 9.24 11.45
CA ILE A 206 8.51 10.21 11.71
C ILE A 206 9.69 9.52 12.38
N ILE A 207 10.90 9.87 11.94
CA ILE A 207 12.18 9.40 12.48
C ILE A 207 12.86 10.51 13.30
N PRO A 208 13.66 10.18 14.34
CA PRO A 208 14.29 11.15 15.23
C PRO A 208 15.45 11.89 14.55
N LYS A 209 15.35 13.21 14.45
CA LYS A 209 16.40 14.07 13.87
C LYS A 209 17.78 13.80 14.46
N HIS A 210 17.88 13.71 15.77
CA HIS A 210 19.16 13.59 16.49
C HIS A 210 19.93 12.29 16.21
N LEU A 211 19.27 11.25 15.67
CA LEU A 211 19.92 9.99 15.30
C LEU A 211 20.17 9.85 13.78
N PHE A 212 19.56 10.70 12.98
CA PHE A 212 19.67 10.64 11.53
C PHE A 212 20.32 11.85 10.88
N VAL A 213 20.57 12.94 11.62
CA VAL A 213 21.09 14.19 11.05
C VAL A 213 22.45 14.01 10.37
N ASP A 214 23.32 13.14 10.91
CA ASP A 214 24.65 12.85 10.35
C ASP A 214 24.59 11.82 9.18
N TYR A 215 23.42 11.28 8.93
CA TYR A 215 23.13 10.26 7.91
C TYR A 215 22.18 10.77 6.82
N LYS A 216 22.20 12.06 6.48
CA LYS A 216 21.38 12.62 5.39
C LYS A 216 21.90 12.21 4.00
N GLY A 217 21.01 12.22 3.01
CA GLY A 217 21.34 12.01 1.61
C GLY A 217 21.97 10.65 1.35
N ALA A 218 23.10 10.61 0.69
CA ALA A 218 23.78 9.37 0.27
C ALA A 218 24.15 8.44 1.43
N LYS A 219 24.37 8.98 2.63
CA LYS A 219 24.70 8.22 3.84
C LYS A 219 23.48 7.63 4.56
N SER A 220 22.26 7.92 4.10
CA SER A 220 21.04 7.56 4.80
C SER A 220 20.86 6.05 5.06
N ARG A 221 21.45 5.22 4.22
CA ARG A 221 21.46 3.76 4.38
C ARG A 221 22.44 3.24 5.43
N GLU A 222 23.38 4.06 5.88
CA GLU A 222 24.43 3.69 6.84
C GLU A 222 23.98 3.86 8.29
N ALA A 223 22.84 4.53 8.52
CA ALA A 223 22.35 4.81 9.87
C ALA A 223 22.07 3.49 10.63
N PRO A 224 22.70 3.27 11.82
CA PRO A 224 22.45 2.07 12.63
C PRO A 224 20.96 1.93 13.03
N THR A 225 20.27 3.04 13.16
CA THR A 225 18.84 3.14 13.48
C THR A 225 17.91 2.59 12.39
N ASN A 226 18.42 2.29 11.19
CA ASN A 226 17.68 1.55 10.17
C ASN A 226 17.33 0.11 10.62
N LEU A 227 18.11 -0.46 11.54
CA LEU A 227 17.92 -1.81 12.08
C LEU A 227 17.64 -1.81 13.59
N LYS A 228 17.90 -0.71 14.29
CA LYS A 228 17.69 -0.54 15.73
C LYS A 228 16.82 0.69 15.98
N PRO A 229 15.51 0.61 15.72
CA PRO A 229 14.63 1.76 15.73
C PRO A 229 14.52 2.41 17.11
N VAL A 230 14.54 3.73 17.11
CA VAL A 230 14.20 4.58 18.25
C VAL A 230 13.01 5.43 17.82
N GLY A 231 11.82 5.05 18.25
CA GLY A 231 10.56 5.69 17.87
C GLY A 231 9.87 6.36 19.05
N THR A 232 8.62 6.76 18.85
CA THR A 232 7.71 7.28 19.88
C THR A 232 6.64 6.26 20.28
N GLY A 233 6.60 5.10 19.61
CA GLY A 233 5.53 4.11 19.67
C GLY A 233 5.40 3.41 21.03
N ALA A 234 4.34 2.61 21.14
CA ALA A 234 3.98 1.91 22.37
C ALA A 234 4.96 0.80 22.77
N PHE A 235 5.81 0.35 21.85
CA PHE A 235 6.81 -0.67 22.11
C PHE A 235 8.21 -0.16 21.79
N ARG A 236 9.19 -0.50 22.65
CA ARG A 236 10.61 -0.20 22.48
C ARG A 236 11.37 -1.38 21.91
N PHE A 237 12.37 -1.10 21.13
CA PHE A 237 13.23 -2.09 20.50
C PHE A 237 14.01 -2.92 21.53
N VAL A 238 14.03 -4.25 21.33
CA VAL A 238 14.87 -5.18 22.10
C VAL A 238 15.83 -5.90 21.15
N ASP A 239 15.30 -6.53 20.08
CA ASP A 239 16.12 -7.29 19.14
C ASP A 239 15.46 -7.33 17.76
N PHE A 240 16.29 -7.42 16.71
CA PHE A 240 15.83 -7.57 15.34
C PHE A 240 16.79 -8.45 14.54
N LYS A 241 16.24 -9.51 13.96
CA LYS A 241 16.92 -10.35 12.98
C LYS A 241 16.19 -10.19 11.65
N PRO A 242 16.77 -9.47 10.66
CA PRO A 242 16.15 -9.25 9.37
C PRO A 242 15.66 -10.55 8.72
N GLY A 243 14.39 -10.57 8.30
CA GLY A 243 13.76 -11.73 7.70
C GLY A 243 13.33 -12.84 8.67
N ASP A 244 13.58 -12.70 9.97
CA ASP A 244 13.28 -13.72 10.98
C ASP A 244 12.42 -13.19 12.14
N MET A 245 12.85 -12.14 12.86
CA MET A 245 12.22 -11.81 14.14
C MET A 245 12.39 -10.34 14.53
N ILE A 246 11.33 -9.79 15.15
CA ILE A 246 11.36 -8.55 15.94
C ILE A 246 10.98 -8.91 17.38
N ARG A 247 11.73 -8.42 18.36
CA ARG A 247 11.35 -8.39 19.77
C ARG A 247 11.27 -6.97 20.28
N ALA A 248 10.23 -6.71 21.02
CA ALA A 248 9.99 -5.40 21.62
C ALA A 248 9.36 -5.55 23.01
N GLU A 249 9.53 -4.52 23.83
CA GLU A 249 8.94 -4.42 25.16
C GLU A 249 8.05 -3.18 25.27
N ALA A 250 7.11 -3.19 26.19
CA ALA A 250 6.24 -2.05 26.43
C ALA A 250 7.05 -0.78 26.75
N ASN A 251 6.70 0.32 26.08
CA ASN A 251 7.26 1.63 26.40
C ASN A 251 6.60 2.20 27.67
N PRO A 252 7.31 2.32 28.81
CA PRO A 252 6.74 2.84 30.04
C PRO A 252 6.33 4.31 29.92
N ASP A 253 6.99 5.07 29.04
CA ASP A 253 6.77 6.49 28.81
C ASP A 253 5.85 6.77 27.61
N TYR A 254 5.12 5.74 27.11
CA TYR A 254 4.22 5.95 25.97
C TYR A 254 3.18 7.03 26.26
N HIS A 255 3.01 7.94 25.32
CA HIS A 255 2.23 9.18 25.50
C HIS A 255 0.71 8.99 25.61
N VAL A 256 0.19 7.75 25.43
CA VAL A 256 -1.23 7.43 25.63
C VAL A 256 -1.40 6.65 26.93
N ALA A 257 -2.28 7.11 27.80
CA ALA A 257 -2.57 6.47 29.07
C ALA A 257 -3.10 5.03 28.89
N ASN A 258 -2.73 4.14 29.81
CA ASN A 258 -3.16 2.74 29.88
C ASN A 258 -2.72 1.86 28.69
N GLN A 259 -1.88 2.36 27.77
CA GLN A 259 -1.37 1.63 26.61
C GLN A 259 0.16 1.50 26.68
N PRO A 260 0.70 0.40 26.13
CA PRO A 260 0.02 -0.77 25.61
C PRO A 260 -0.50 -1.72 26.71
N TYR A 261 -1.41 -2.65 26.36
CA TYR A 261 -1.87 -3.72 27.24
C TYR A 261 -0.81 -4.81 27.45
N PHE A 262 -0.12 -5.21 26.39
CA PHE A 262 0.90 -6.25 26.44
C PHE A 262 2.22 -5.73 27.00
N ASP A 263 2.94 -6.60 27.74
CA ASP A 263 4.25 -6.29 28.31
C ASP A 263 5.36 -6.45 27.29
N THR A 264 5.25 -7.44 26.41
CA THR A 264 6.22 -7.74 25.35
C THR A 264 5.52 -8.04 24.03
N LEU A 265 6.26 -7.85 22.94
CA LEU A 265 5.84 -8.20 21.61
C LEU A 265 6.92 -9.04 20.95
N GLU A 266 6.52 -10.17 20.36
CA GLU A 266 7.35 -10.94 19.46
C GLU A 266 6.65 -11.06 18.11
N LEU A 267 7.27 -10.55 17.04
CA LEU A 267 6.88 -10.80 15.68
C LEU A 267 7.86 -11.80 15.09
N LYS A 268 7.39 -13.01 14.86
CA LYS A 268 8.17 -14.08 14.23
C LYS A 268 7.93 -14.10 12.74
N GLY A 269 8.98 -14.32 12.00
CA GLY A 269 8.96 -14.42 10.54
C GLY A 269 9.27 -15.82 10.03
N GLY A 270 9.27 -15.93 8.71
CA GLY A 270 9.60 -17.17 8.01
C GLY A 270 8.42 -18.14 7.89
N GLY A 271 8.69 -19.28 7.24
CA GLY A 271 7.67 -20.25 6.90
C GLY A 271 6.80 -19.80 5.72
N ASP A 272 5.52 -20.15 5.78
CA ASP A 272 4.54 -19.83 4.76
C ASP A 272 3.19 -19.42 5.40
N ALA A 273 2.30 -18.87 4.58
CA ALA A 273 1.00 -18.38 5.05
C ALA A 273 0.10 -19.48 5.64
N VAL A 274 0.21 -20.73 5.16
CA VAL A 274 -0.59 -21.86 5.65
C VAL A 274 -0.13 -22.26 7.06
N SER A 275 1.18 -22.34 7.28
CA SER A 275 1.76 -22.64 8.59
C SER A 275 1.41 -21.55 9.61
N ALA A 276 1.48 -20.28 9.20
CA ALA A 276 1.07 -19.15 10.04
C ALA A 276 -0.44 -19.19 10.38
N ALA A 277 -1.29 -19.48 9.40
CA ALA A 277 -2.72 -19.66 9.62
C ALA A 277 -3.00 -20.80 10.63
N ARG A 278 -2.30 -21.94 10.47
CA ARG A 278 -2.44 -23.09 11.38
C ARG A 278 -2.09 -22.73 12.82
N ALA A 279 -0.98 -22.02 13.02
CA ALA A 279 -0.50 -21.64 14.34
C ALA A 279 -1.47 -20.75 15.13
N VAL A 280 -2.33 -20.00 14.44
CA VAL A 280 -3.37 -19.17 15.06
C VAL A 280 -4.72 -19.88 15.10
N LEU A 281 -5.18 -20.41 13.94
CA LEU A 281 -6.54 -20.91 13.79
C LEU A 281 -6.75 -22.28 14.43
N GLN A 282 -5.74 -23.16 14.37
CA GLN A 282 -5.85 -24.55 14.77
C GLN A 282 -5.15 -24.85 16.09
N THR A 283 -3.88 -24.42 16.26
CA THR A 283 -3.10 -24.77 17.47
C THR A 283 -3.19 -23.69 18.55
N GLY A 284 -3.38 -22.41 18.19
CA GLY A 284 -3.47 -21.29 19.14
C GLY A 284 -2.13 -20.91 19.76
N GLU A 285 -1.01 -21.27 19.13
CA GLU A 285 0.35 -20.93 19.59
C GLU A 285 0.64 -19.43 19.46
N TYR A 286 0.04 -18.78 18.46
CA TYR A 286 0.18 -17.36 18.19
C TYR A 286 -1.17 -16.65 18.27
N ASP A 287 -1.12 -15.35 18.53
CA ASP A 287 -2.29 -14.52 18.72
C ASP A 287 -2.84 -13.95 17.39
N TYR A 288 -1.94 -13.74 16.44
CA TYR A 288 -2.27 -13.11 15.17
C TYR A 288 -1.32 -13.56 14.05
N ALA A 289 -1.86 -13.75 12.85
CA ALA A 289 -1.05 -14.00 11.66
C ALA A 289 -1.49 -13.07 10.52
N TRP A 290 -0.51 -12.43 9.94
CA TRP A 290 -0.66 -11.43 8.90
C TRP A 290 -0.91 -12.04 7.53
N ASN A 291 -1.78 -11.37 6.72
CA ASN A 291 -1.95 -11.58 5.29
C ASN A 291 -2.21 -13.04 4.91
N MET A 292 -3.41 -13.52 5.24
CA MET A 292 -3.84 -14.89 4.95
C MET A 292 -4.05 -15.11 3.44
N GLN A 293 -2.97 -15.03 2.69
CA GLN A 293 -2.92 -15.40 1.27
C GLN A 293 -2.81 -16.92 1.16
N VAL A 294 -3.90 -17.57 1.53
CA VAL A 294 -4.09 -19.00 1.60
C VAL A 294 -5.38 -19.35 0.89
N GLU A 295 -5.46 -20.50 0.25
CA GLU A 295 -6.68 -20.99 -0.36
C GLU A 295 -7.83 -21.05 0.67
N ASP A 296 -8.99 -20.51 0.32
CA ASP A 296 -10.12 -20.40 1.25
C ASP A 296 -10.60 -21.75 1.80
N ALA A 297 -10.53 -22.82 1.00
CA ALA A 297 -10.84 -24.17 1.46
C ALA A 297 -9.90 -24.63 2.60
N ILE A 298 -8.63 -24.24 2.55
CA ILE A 298 -7.65 -24.52 3.62
C ILE A 298 -7.97 -23.69 4.85
N LEU A 299 -8.27 -22.39 4.68
CA LEU A 299 -8.63 -21.51 5.79
C LEU A 299 -9.84 -22.02 6.55
N LYS A 300 -10.93 -22.41 5.86
CA LYS A 300 -12.13 -23.00 6.47
C LYS A 300 -11.81 -24.25 7.28
N ARG A 301 -10.96 -25.12 6.74
CA ARG A 301 -10.52 -26.33 7.46
C ARG A 301 -9.72 -25.99 8.73
N LEU A 302 -8.84 -25.00 8.68
CA LEU A 302 -8.05 -24.59 9.85
C LEU A 302 -8.91 -23.91 10.93
N GLU A 303 -9.89 -23.11 10.53
CA GLU A 303 -10.86 -22.47 11.44
C GLU A 303 -11.70 -23.49 12.23
N SER A 304 -11.97 -24.68 11.66
CA SER A 304 -12.68 -25.75 12.37
C SER A 304 -11.91 -26.26 13.62
N GLY A 305 -10.61 -25.95 13.74
CA GLY A 305 -9.82 -26.18 14.96
C GLY A 305 -10.25 -25.33 16.16
N GLY A 306 -11.02 -24.27 15.94
CA GLY A 306 -11.74 -23.52 16.98
C GLY A 306 -10.90 -22.56 17.83
N LYS A 307 -9.59 -22.42 17.60
CA LYS A 307 -8.68 -21.54 18.37
C LYS A 307 -8.71 -20.08 17.91
N GLY A 308 -8.94 -19.87 16.63
CA GLY A 308 -8.96 -18.55 16.01
C GLY A 308 -10.06 -18.43 14.95
N GLU A 309 -10.07 -17.28 14.30
CA GLU A 309 -10.95 -16.95 13.18
C GLU A 309 -10.20 -16.17 12.10
N VAL A 310 -10.65 -16.28 10.84
CA VAL A 310 -10.18 -15.43 9.75
C VAL A 310 -11.01 -14.16 9.74
N HIS A 311 -10.35 -13.05 10.02
CA HIS A 311 -10.94 -11.72 9.98
C HIS A 311 -10.69 -11.09 8.62
N VAL A 312 -11.76 -10.70 7.92
CA VAL A 312 -11.71 -10.11 6.58
C VAL A 312 -12.27 -8.71 6.63
N VAL A 313 -11.48 -7.72 6.22
CA VAL A 313 -11.90 -6.31 6.17
C VAL A 313 -11.72 -5.74 4.76
N PRO A 314 -12.62 -4.86 4.30
CA PRO A 314 -12.43 -4.14 3.05
C PRO A 314 -11.10 -3.38 3.07
N GLY A 315 -10.41 -3.34 1.94
CA GLY A 315 -9.13 -2.65 1.83
C GLY A 315 -8.82 -2.29 0.38
N GLY A 316 -7.60 -1.88 0.12
CA GLY A 316 -7.13 -1.44 -1.19
C GLY A 316 -6.18 -2.42 -1.89
N ASN A 317 -6.17 -3.70 -1.51
CA ASN A 317 -5.25 -4.66 -2.10
C ASN A 317 -5.69 -5.11 -3.49
N ILE A 318 -4.75 -5.16 -4.42
CA ILE A 318 -4.96 -5.74 -5.74
C ILE A 318 -3.83 -6.72 -6.06
N GLU A 319 -4.20 -7.94 -6.42
CA GLU A 319 -3.32 -8.95 -6.99
C GLU A 319 -3.34 -8.81 -8.51
N PHE A 320 -2.18 -8.64 -9.11
CA PHE A 320 -2.09 -8.33 -10.54
C PHE A 320 -0.81 -8.89 -11.16
N ILE A 321 -0.85 -9.08 -12.47
CA ILE A 321 0.32 -9.38 -13.30
C ILE A 321 0.77 -8.06 -13.93
N GLN A 322 2.05 -7.79 -13.86
CA GLN A 322 2.69 -6.62 -14.43
C GLN A 322 3.59 -7.03 -15.59
N LEU A 323 3.49 -6.33 -16.71
CA LEU A 323 4.34 -6.52 -17.88
C LEU A 323 5.48 -5.51 -17.86
N ASN A 324 6.69 -5.95 -18.16
CA ASN A 324 7.83 -5.06 -18.28
C ASN A 324 7.80 -4.34 -19.64
N THR A 325 7.88 -3.02 -19.63
CA THR A 325 7.89 -2.22 -20.87
C THR A 325 9.28 -2.07 -21.46
N THR A 326 10.31 -2.43 -20.70
CA THR A 326 11.74 -2.36 -21.07
C THR A 326 12.31 -3.76 -21.23
N ASP A 327 13.45 -3.90 -21.89
CA ASP A 327 14.11 -5.19 -22.09
C ASP A 327 14.87 -5.61 -20.81
N PRO A 328 14.41 -6.69 -20.11
CA PRO A 328 15.08 -7.15 -18.90
C PRO A 328 16.34 -7.98 -19.17
N TRP A 329 16.63 -8.28 -20.43
CA TRP A 329 17.74 -9.16 -20.82
C TRP A 329 18.93 -8.40 -21.40
N THR A 330 18.70 -7.17 -21.85
CA THR A 330 19.74 -6.29 -22.40
C THR A 330 20.21 -5.32 -21.34
N GLU A 331 21.51 -5.32 -21.06
CA GLU A 331 22.16 -4.36 -20.16
C GLU A 331 22.61 -3.12 -20.93
N VAL A 332 22.23 -1.94 -20.43
CA VAL A 332 22.66 -0.64 -20.97
C VAL A 332 23.16 0.21 -19.79
N ASP A 333 24.39 0.70 -19.88
CA ASP A 333 25.05 1.50 -18.84
C ASP A 333 25.09 0.82 -17.45
N GLY A 334 25.24 -0.49 -17.44
CA GLY A 334 25.26 -1.31 -16.21
C GLY A 334 23.88 -1.43 -15.55
N GLU A 335 22.79 -1.27 -16.33
CA GLU A 335 21.41 -1.44 -15.86
C GLU A 335 20.63 -2.32 -16.84
N ARG A 336 20.03 -3.40 -16.32
CA ARG A 336 19.01 -4.20 -17.00
C ARG A 336 17.63 -3.54 -16.81
N SER A 337 16.70 -3.85 -17.70
CA SER A 337 15.39 -3.16 -17.72
C SER A 337 15.54 -1.64 -17.81
N SER A 338 16.56 -1.16 -18.53
CA SER A 338 16.87 0.26 -18.66
C SER A 338 15.78 1.00 -19.44
N LEU A 339 15.48 2.24 -19.04
CA LEU A 339 14.58 3.14 -19.75
C LEU A 339 15.02 3.44 -21.19
N LYS A 340 16.26 3.12 -21.56
CA LYS A 340 16.82 3.27 -22.90
C LYS A 340 16.44 2.12 -23.84
N THR A 341 15.81 1.07 -23.32
CA THR A 341 15.36 -0.10 -24.07
C THR A 341 13.84 -0.16 -24.18
N LYS A 342 13.34 -0.97 -25.12
CA LYS A 342 11.93 -1.35 -25.22
C LYS A 342 11.83 -2.86 -25.18
N HIS A 343 10.81 -3.39 -24.52
CA HIS A 343 10.58 -4.82 -24.49
C HIS A 343 10.32 -5.35 -25.91
N PRO A 344 11.04 -6.37 -26.37
CA PRO A 344 10.96 -6.81 -27.76
C PRO A 344 9.57 -7.34 -28.18
N ALA A 345 8.82 -7.96 -27.27
CA ALA A 345 7.48 -8.48 -27.53
C ALA A 345 6.36 -7.60 -26.95
N PHE A 346 6.47 -7.11 -25.70
CA PHE A 346 5.40 -6.32 -25.07
C PHE A 346 5.30 -4.88 -25.59
N SER A 347 6.19 -4.42 -26.45
CA SER A 347 5.99 -3.21 -27.24
C SER A 347 4.84 -3.36 -28.26
N ASP A 348 4.51 -4.61 -28.70
CA ASP A 348 3.37 -4.90 -29.54
C ASP A 348 2.07 -5.05 -28.71
N ALA A 349 1.08 -4.22 -29.00
CA ALA A 349 -0.21 -4.24 -28.30
C ALA A 349 -0.93 -5.59 -28.43
N ALA A 350 -0.79 -6.26 -29.57
CA ALA A 350 -1.42 -7.57 -29.80
C ALA A 350 -0.93 -8.63 -28.81
N VAL A 351 0.36 -8.59 -28.45
CA VAL A 351 0.91 -9.51 -27.44
C VAL A 351 0.35 -9.21 -26.04
N ARG A 352 0.24 -7.94 -25.67
CA ARG A 352 -0.36 -7.55 -24.39
C ARG A 352 -1.84 -7.92 -24.32
N GLN A 353 -2.62 -7.68 -25.38
CA GLN A 353 -4.04 -8.09 -25.48
C GLN A 353 -4.20 -9.60 -25.37
N ALA A 354 -3.36 -10.37 -26.06
CA ALA A 354 -3.38 -11.82 -25.95
C ALA A 354 -3.13 -12.27 -24.50
N MET A 355 -2.12 -11.72 -23.83
CA MET A 355 -1.85 -12.06 -22.43
C MET A 355 -3.02 -11.73 -21.50
N MET A 356 -3.76 -10.63 -21.72
CA MET A 356 -4.96 -10.28 -20.94
C MET A 356 -6.07 -11.32 -21.09
N LEU A 357 -6.22 -11.91 -22.28
CA LEU A 357 -7.20 -12.97 -22.59
C LEU A 357 -6.81 -14.35 -22.05
N LEU A 358 -5.54 -14.56 -21.69
CA LEU A 358 -5.00 -15.82 -21.20
C LEU A 358 -5.02 -15.95 -19.66
N VAL A 359 -5.58 -14.96 -18.95
CA VAL A 359 -5.71 -14.98 -17.49
C VAL A 359 -7.13 -15.36 -17.09
N ASP A 360 -7.32 -16.59 -16.60
CA ASP A 360 -8.62 -17.11 -16.11
C ASP A 360 -8.89 -16.63 -14.67
N ARG A 361 -9.36 -15.39 -14.56
CA ARG A 361 -9.64 -14.72 -13.27
C ARG A 361 -10.75 -15.43 -12.50
N LYS A 362 -11.72 -15.99 -13.20
CA LYS A 362 -12.86 -16.66 -12.56
C LYS A 362 -12.44 -17.95 -11.87
N SER A 363 -11.63 -18.77 -12.53
CA SER A 363 -11.05 -19.95 -11.90
C SER A 363 -10.17 -19.62 -10.70
N VAL A 364 -9.41 -18.51 -10.79
CA VAL A 364 -8.57 -18.03 -9.67
C VAL A 364 -9.43 -17.60 -8.48
N GLU A 365 -10.53 -16.85 -8.71
CA GLU A 365 -11.50 -16.49 -7.68
C GLU A 365 -12.12 -17.73 -7.03
N ASP A 366 -12.73 -18.61 -7.85
CA ASP A 366 -13.55 -19.72 -7.36
C ASP A 366 -12.74 -20.81 -6.64
N HIS A 367 -11.53 -21.11 -7.14
CA HIS A 367 -10.78 -22.28 -6.69
C HIS A 367 -9.56 -21.93 -5.82
N ILE A 368 -9.13 -20.67 -5.80
CA ILE A 368 -7.96 -20.26 -5.03
C ILE A 368 -8.36 -19.29 -3.90
N TYR A 369 -8.92 -18.12 -4.23
CA TYR A 369 -9.15 -17.07 -3.24
C TYR A 369 -10.47 -17.20 -2.49
N GLY A 370 -11.56 -17.71 -3.11
CA GLY A 370 -12.88 -17.79 -2.47
C GLY A 370 -13.29 -16.45 -1.85
N ARG A 371 -13.66 -16.45 -0.55
CA ARG A 371 -14.07 -15.24 0.19
C ARG A 371 -12.96 -14.18 0.36
N THR A 372 -11.70 -14.50 0.04
CA THR A 372 -10.57 -13.59 0.21
C THR A 372 -10.13 -12.90 -1.09
N GLY A 373 -10.90 -13.05 -2.17
CA GLY A 373 -10.63 -12.36 -3.43
C GLY A 373 -11.85 -12.30 -4.34
N VAL A 374 -11.91 -11.26 -5.16
CA VAL A 374 -12.98 -11.05 -6.16
C VAL A 374 -12.33 -10.76 -7.51
N ALA A 375 -12.66 -11.52 -8.54
CA ALA A 375 -12.14 -11.33 -9.89
C ALA A 375 -12.43 -9.91 -10.40
N THR A 376 -11.45 -9.28 -11.02
CA THR A 376 -11.59 -7.89 -11.44
C THR A 376 -10.82 -7.58 -12.72
N ALA A 377 -11.35 -6.63 -13.49
CA ALA A 377 -10.66 -5.99 -14.62
C ALA A 377 -9.99 -4.66 -14.22
N ASN A 378 -10.14 -4.24 -12.97
CA ASN A 378 -9.67 -2.94 -12.50
C ASN A 378 -8.44 -3.06 -11.61
N PHE A 379 -7.49 -2.17 -11.82
CA PHE A 379 -6.38 -1.95 -10.89
C PHE A 379 -6.83 -1.16 -9.66
N LEU A 380 -7.68 -0.15 -9.87
CA LEU A 380 -8.29 0.66 -8.82
C LEU A 380 -9.72 0.17 -8.55
N ASN A 381 -9.94 -0.52 -7.42
CA ASN A 381 -11.20 -1.20 -7.10
C ASN A 381 -12.00 -0.58 -5.95
N ASN A 382 -11.30 0.01 -4.99
CA ASN A 382 -11.90 0.54 -3.78
C ASN A 382 -11.26 1.89 -3.46
N PRO A 383 -11.99 2.89 -3.06
CA PRO A 383 -13.46 2.97 -2.92
C PRO A 383 -14.22 2.80 -4.25
N GLU A 384 -15.45 2.25 -4.20
CA GLU A 384 -16.24 1.86 -5.39
C GLU A 384 -16.42 2.98 -6.43
N ARG A 385 -16.47 4.25 -6.00
CA ARG A 385 -16.56 5.39 -6.89
C ARG A 385 -15.40 5.54 -7.88
N PHE A 386 -14.23 4.97 -7.57
CA PHE A 386 -13.07 4.94 -8.46
C PHE A 386 -13.05 3.68 -9.35
N ARG A 387 -13.96 2.75 -9.09
CA ARG A 387 -14.05 1.52 -9.87
C ARG A 387 -14.61 1.82 -11.25
N SER A 388 -13.80 1.58 -12.27
CA SER A 388 -14.22 1.75 -13.65
C SER A 388 -15.31 0.74 -14.04
N LYS A 389 -16.29 1.21 -14.79
CA LYS A 389 -17.32 0.39 -15.44
C LYS A 389 -17.02 0.18 -16.93
N ASN A 390 -15.93 0.78 -17.43
CA ASN A 390 -15.52 0.70 -18.83
C ASN A 390 -14.69 -0.55 -19.12
N THR A 391 -14.09 -1.14 -18.07
CA THR A 391 -13.20 -2.30 -18.18
C THR A 391 -13.98 -3.60 -18.09
N LYS A 392 -13.51 -4.59 -18.84
CA LYS A 392 -14.03 -5.96 -18.82
C LYS A 392 -12.86 -6.93 -18.85
N PHE A 393 -13.06 -8.12 -18.34
CA PHE A 393 -12.14 -9.21 -18.56
C PHE A 393 -12.87 -10.37 -19.26
N GLU A 394 -12.14 -11.06 -20.08
CA GLU A 394 -12.58 -12.25 -20.80
C GLU A 394 -11.44 -13.26 -20.71
N PHE A 395 -11.76 -14.53 -20.55
CA PHE A 395 -10.82 -15.62 -20.75
C PHE A 395 -11.14 -16.30 -22.08
N ASN A 396 -10.24 -16.17 -23.06
CA ASN A 396 -10.51 -16.66 -24.41
C ASN A 396 -9.22 -16.95 -25.18
N VAL A 397 -8.79 -18.21 -25.12
CA VAL A 397 -7.57 -18.69 -25.80
C VAL A 397 -7.69 -18.60 -27.32
N ALA A 398 -8.87 -18.86 -27.89
CA ALA A 398 -9.09 -18.78 -29.33
C ALA A 398 -8.91 -17.36 -29.84
N LYS A 399 -9.52 -16.39 -29.17
CA LYS A 399 -9.39 -14.97 -29.50
C LYS A 399 -7.93 -14.48 -29.35
N ALA A 400 -7.21 -14.96 -28.33
CA ALA A 400 -5.78 -14.65 -28.17
C ALA A 400 -4.96 -15.16 -29.36
N ASN A 401 -5.22 -16.40 -29.83
CA ASN A 401 -4.60 -16.95 -31.03
C ASN A 401 -4.90 -16.09 -32.26
N ASP A 402 -6.15 -15.69 -32.47
CA ASP A 402 -6.56 -14.89 -33.63
C ASP A 402 -5.88 -13.51 -33.65
N ILE A 403 -5.78 -12.85 -32.50
CA ILE A 403 -5.12 -11.55 -32.36
C ILE A 403 -3.63 -11.68 -32.72
N LEU A 404 -2.94 -12.67 -32.17
CA LEU A 404 -1.52 -12.89 -32.45
C LEU A 404 -1.29 -13.24 -33.93
N GLU A 405 -2.15 -14.09 -34.50
CA GLU A 405 -2.06 -14.48 -35.91
C GLU A 405 -2.22 -13.30 -36.87
N LYS A 406 -3.23 -12.44 -36.62
CA LYS A 406 -3.50 -11.22 -37.39
C LYS A 406 -2.37 -10.19 -37.26
N ALA A 407 -1.73 -10.13 -36.10
CA ALA A 407 -0.59 -9.25 -35.86
C ALA A 407 0.73 -9.77 -36.45
N GLY A 408 0.73 -10.94 -37.11
CA GLY A 408 1.90 -11.51 -37.76
C GLY A 408 2.79 -12.36 -36.86
N TRP A 409 2.35 -12.68 -35.65
CA TRP A 409 3.03 -13.64 -34.77
C TRP A 409 2.68 -15.06 -35.19
N LYS A 410 3.54 -15.70 -35.97
CA LYS A 410 3.29 -17.03 -36.56
C LYS A 410 3.90 -18.14 -35.71
N LYS A 411 3.21 -19.30 -35.60
CA LYS A 411 3.77 -20.45 -34.90
C LYS A 411 4.93 -21.04 -35.71
N GLY A 412 6.09 -21.19 -35.06
CA GLY A 412 7.23 -21.90 -35.58
C GLY A 412 7.08 -23.43 -35.53
N SER A 413 8.10 -24.16 -35.97
CA SER A 413 8.13 -25.63 -35.93
C SER A 413 8.12 -26.19 -34.49
N ASP A 414 8.55 -25.40 -33.52
CA ASP A 414 8.49 -25.70 -32.09
C ASP A 414 7.15 -25.34 -31.44
N GLY A 415 6.18 -24.87 -32.23
CA GLY A 415 4.86 -24.45 -31.76
C GLY A 415 4.84 -23.07 -31.09
N ILE A 416 6.00 -22.41 -30.90
CA ILE A 416 6.10 -21.08 -30.29
C ILE A 416 5.95 -20.03 -31.38
N ARG A 417 5.23 -18.95 -31.07
CA ARG A 417 5.03 -17.84 -31.98
C ARG A 417 6.27 -16.96 -32.08
N GLU A 418 6.51 -16.50 -33.31
CA GLU A 418 7.66 -15.69 -33.66
C GLU A 418 7.26 -14.59 -34.66
N LYS A 419 7.91 -13.43 -34.56
CA LYS A 419 7.79 -12.30 -35.48
C LYS A 419 9.11 -11.52 -35.51
N GLY A 420 9.70 -11.34 -36.71
CA GLY A 420 10.94 -10.57 -36.87
C GLY A 420 12.12 -11.11 -36.07
N GLY A 421 12.23 -12.43 -35.89
CA GLY A 421 13.28 -13.07 -35.09
C GLY A 421 13.04 -13.07 -33.58
N VAL A 422 11.96 -12.46 -33.10
CA VAL A 422 11.57 -12.46 -31.68
C VAL A 422 10.59 -13.58 -31.45
N LYS A 423 10.90 -14.49 -30.52
CA LYS A 423 9.98 -15.55 -30.05
C LYS A 423 9.20 -15.11 -28.82
N LEU A 424 7.95 -15.54 -28.70
CA LEU A 424 7.14 -15.32 -27.52
C LEU A 424 7.54 -16.31 -26.41
N LYS A 425 8.68 -16.03 -25.79
CA LYS A 425 9.21 -16.73 -24.60
C LYS A 425 9.37 -15.73 -23.48
N PHE A 426 8.76 -16.01 -22.33
CA PHE A 426 8.73 -15.08 -21.20
C PHE A 426 9.13 -15.74 -19.90
N VAL A 427 9.84 -15.03 -19.06
CA VAL A 427 10.03 -15.37 -17.65
C VAL A 427 8.98 -14.66 -16.82
N TYR A 428 8.17 -15.43 -16.11
CA TYR A 428 7.12 -14.95 -15.23
C TYR A 428 7.51 -15.20 -13.78
N GLN A 429 7.91 -14.14 -13.08
CA GLN A 429 8.36 -14.23 -11.69
C GLN A 429 7.29 -13.84 -10.67
N THR A 430 7.37 -14.43 -9.48
CA THR A 430 6.61 -14.05 -8.29
C THR A 430 7.33 -14.49 -7.02
N SER A 431 6.84 -14.08 -5.85
CA SER A 431 7.30 -14.66 -4.59
C SER A 431 6.77 -16.09 -4.39
N ILE A 432 7.51 -16.92 -3.68
CA ILE A 432 7.04 -18.26 -3.26
C ILE A 432 5.78 -18.06 -2.40
N ASN A 433 4.64 -18.41 -2.98
CA ASN A 433 3.32 -18.33 -2.38
C ASN A 433 2.36 -19.21 -3.18
N ALA A 434 1.70 -20.16 -2.53
CA ALA A 434 0.91 -21.18 -3.22
C ALA A 434 -0.20 -20.60 -4.13
N PRO A 435 -1.03 -19.63 -3.73
CA PRO A 435 -2.00 -18.98 -4.61
C PRO A 435 -1.38 -18.38 -5.86
N ARG A 436 -0.22 -17.71 -5.75
CA ARG A 436 0.47 -17.09 -6.89
C ARG A 436 1.08 -18.12 -7.82
N GLN A 437 1.73 -19.16 -7.26
CA GLN A 437 2.31 -20.23 -8.06
C GLN A 437 1.22 -21.01 -8.84
N LYS A 438 0.05 -21.23 -8.25
CA LYS A 438 -1.11 -21.80 -8.96
C LYS A 438 -1.61 -20.89 -10.07
N ASN A 439 -1.69 -19.58 -9.82
CA ASN A 439 -2.04 -18.62 -10.86
C ASN A 439 -1.04 -18.65 -12.02
N GLN A 440 0.27 -18.65 -11.72
CA GLN A 440 1.31 -18.78 -12.74
C GLN A 440 1.12 -20.04 -13.60
N ALA A 441 0.80 -21.18 -12.98
CA ALA A 441 0.60 -22.45 -13.70
C ALA A 441 -0.63 -22.38 -14.62
N ILE A 442 -1.74 -21.79 -14.17
CA ILE A 442 -2.96 -21.58 -14.98
C ILE A 442 -2.64 -20.70 -16.20
N VAL A 443 -1.95 -19.57 -15.99
CA VAL A 443 -1.56 -18.65 -17.08
C VAL A 443 -0.61 -19.34 -18.05
N LYS A 444 0.38 -20.09 -17.57
CA LYS A 444 1.31 -20.86 -18.43
C LYS A 444 0.57 -21.86 -19.30
N GLN A 445 -0.38 -22.61 -18.75
CA GLN A 445 -1.15 -23.58 -19.50
C GLN A 445 -1.97 -22.93 -20.62
N ALA A 446 -2.63 -21.82 -20.35
CA ALA A 446 -3.37 -21.06 -21.35
C ALA A 446 -2.45 -20.46 -22.41
N ALA A 447 -1.30 -19.93 -22.02
CA ALA A 447 -0.28 -19.36 -22.90
C ALA A 447 0.29 -20.40 -23.89
N GLN A 448 0.57 -21.61 -23.42
CA GLN A 448 1.05 -22.70 -24.27
C GLN A 448 0.07 -23.02 -25.42
N GLN A 449 -1.25 -23.01 -25.14
CA GLN A 449 -2.27 -23.22 -26.18
C GLN A 449 -2.29 -22.08 -27.21
N ALA A 450 -1.86 -20.88 -26.79
CA ALA A 450 -1.74 -19.72 -27.67
C ALA A 450 -0.38 -19.64 -28.41
N GLY A 451 0.53 -20.59 -28.18
CA GLY A 451 1.88 -20.59 -28.77
C GLY A 451 2.85 -19.65 -28.07
N ILE A 452 2.65 -19.42 -26.78
CA ILE A 452 3.54 -18.61 -25.91
C ILE A 452 4.18 -19.56 -24.89
N ASP A 453 5.50 -19.55 -24.80
CA ASP A 453 6.26 -20.29 -23.80
C ASP A 453 6.52 -19.42 -22.57
N ILE A 454 6.20 -19.92 -21.38
CA ILE A 454 6.41 -19.20 -20.12
C ILE A 454 7.27 -20.05 -19.16
N GLU A 455 8.42 -19.52 -18.81
CA GLU A 455 9.23 -20.03 -17.71
C GLU A 455 8.72 -19.44 -16.39
N LEU A 456 8.46 -20.31 -15.40
CA LEU A 456 7.99 -19.87 -14.08
C LEU A 456 9.17 -19.70 -13.14
N LYS A 457 9.35 -18.49 -12.61
CA LYS A 457 10.37 -18.15 -11.62
C LYS A 457 9.71 -17.82 -10.30
N SER A 458 10.05 -18.56 -9.25
CA SER A 458 9.62 -18.28 -7.87
C SER A 458 10.80 -17.85 -7.02
N VAL A 459 10.67 -16.70 -6.37
CA VAL A 459 11.71 -16.10 -5.51
C VAL A 459 11.25 -16.16 -4.07
N VAL A 460 12.16 -16.45 -3.13
CA VAL A 460 11.83 -16.40 -1.70
C VAL A 460 11.26 -15.02 -1.35
N ALA A 461 10.15 -14.98 -0.61
CA ALA A 461 9.42 -13.74 -0.36
C ALA A 461 10.26 -12.64 0.31
N SER A 462 11.15 -13.01 1.24
CA SER A 462 12.09 -12.09 1.89
C SER A 462 13.09 -11.46 0.94
N VAL A 463 13.41 -12.14 -0.17
CA VAL A 463 14.26 -11.63 -1.25
C VAL A 463 13.44 -10.80 -2.23
N PHE A 464 12.33 -11.32 -2.72
CA PHE A 464 11.47 -10.64 -3.70
C PHE A 464 10.98 -9.28 -3.20
N PHE A 465 10.59 -9.20 -1.93
CA PHE A 465 10.15 -7.98 -1.25
C PHE A 465 11.24 -7.32 -0.39
N SER A 466 12.51 -7.62 -0.64
CA SER A 466 13.62 -6.99 0.07
C SER A 466 13.75 -5.52 -0.28
N SER A 467 14.06 -4.71 0.72
CA SER A 467 14.46 -3.30 0.56
C SER A 467 15.97 -3.16 0.31
N ASP A 468 16.70 -4.26 0.22
CA ASP A 468 18.14 -4.26 -0.08
C ASP A 468 18.37 -3.98 -1.57
N VAL A 469 18.95 -2.83 -1.86
CA VAL A 469 19.26 -2.40 -3.22
C VAL A 469 20.36 -3.20 -3.91
N ALA A 470 21.15 -3.98 -3.18
CA ALA A 470 22.17 -4.87 -3.74
C ALA A 470 21.55 -6.16 -4.33
N ASN A 471 20.39 -6.58 -3.83
CA ASN A 471 19.74 -7.81 -4.24
C ASN A 471 19.17 -7.71 -5.67
N PRO A 472 19.56 -8.55 -6.63
CA PRO A 472 19.11 -8.48 -8.02
C PRO A 472 17.67 -9.00 -8.23
N ASP A 473 17.14 -9.85 -7.35
CA ASP A 473 15.88 -10.54 -7.51
C ASP A 473 14.68 -9.83 -6.83
N THR A 474 14.86 -8.56 -6.47
CA THR A 474 13.76 -7.75 -5.90
C THR A 474 12.75 -7.36 -6.97
N TYR A 475 11.46 -7.26 -6.59
CA TYR A 475 10.40 -6.85 -7.51
C TYR A 475 10.60 -5.44 -8.13
N PRO A 476 11.23 -4.45 -7.44
CA PRO A 476 11.44 -3.14 -8.06
C PRO A 476 12.48 -3.15 -9.20
N LYS A 477 13.44 -4.08 -9.18
CA LYS A 477 14.38 -4.25 -10.29
C LYS A 477 13.75 -4.87 -11.51
N PHE A 478 12.84 -5.81 -11.30
CA PHE A 478 12.03 -6.44 -12.33
C PHE A 478 12.87 -6.99 -13.50
N TYR A 479 13.84 -7.85 -13.20
CA TYR A 479 14.68 -8.50 -14.20
C TYR A 479 14.02 -9.78 -14.74
N ALA A 480 12.79 -9.61 -15.22
CA ALA A 480 11.93 -10.61 -15.85
C ALA A 480 10.94 -9.93 -16.81
N ASP A 481 10.26 -10.70 -17.65
CA ASP A 481 9.29 -10.17 -18.61
C ASP A 481 7.96 -9.84 -17.94
N MET A 482 7.54 -10.70 -17.01
CA MET A 482 6.29 -10.59 -16.26
C MET A 482 6.54 -10.82 -14.78
N GLN A 483 5.76 -10.15 -13.93
CA GLN A 483 5.76 -10.44 -12.49
C GLN A 483 4.37 -10.29 -11.88
N MET A 484 4.16 -11.00 -10.76
CA MET A 484 2.91 -10.96 -10.01
C MET A 484 3.19 -10.67 -8.53
N TYR A 485 2.44 -9.75 -7.97
CA TYR A 485 2.43 -9.45 -6.54
C TYR A 485 1.17 -8.68 -6.15
N THR A 486 1.01 -8.39 -4.87
CA THR A 486 -0.05 -7.49 -4.37
C THR A 486 0.52 -6.10 -4.16
N THR A 487 -0.17 -5.07 -4.65
CA THR A 487 0.02 -3.69 -4.19
C THR A 487 -1.18 -3.23 -3.38
N THR A 488 -0.97 -2.24 -2.52
CA THR A 488 -1.96 -1.80 -1.54
C THR A 488 -2.22 -0.31 -1.67
N MET A 489 -3.49 0.06 -1.81
CA MET A 489 -3.94 1.43 -1.59
C MET A 489 -4.16 1.60 -0.08
N SER A 490 -3.27 2.31 0.58
CA SER A 490 -3.22 2.44 2.04
C SER A 490 -3.87 3.73 2.58
N GLN A 491 -4.64 4.42 1.76
CA GLN A 491 -5.43 5.59 2.15
C GLN A 491 -6.67 5.69 1.27
N PRO A 492 -7.77 6.34 1.73
CA PRO A 492 -9.04 6.36 1.01
C PRO A 492 -9.07 7.30 -0.20
N ASP A 493 -7.95 7.91 -0.57
CA ASP A 493 -7.79 8.71 -1.78
C ASP A 493 -6.85 8.01 -2.78
N ALA A 494 -7.19 8.08 -4.07
CA ALA A 494 -6.48 7.36 -5.11
C ALA A 494 -5.17 8.03 -5.55
N GLU A 495 -4.90 9.28 -5.17
CA GLU A 495 -3.77 10.05 -5.70
C GLU A 495 -2.43 9.32 -5.49
N ARG A 496 -2.09 9.00 -4.25
CA ARG A 496 -0.84 8.29 -3.93
C ARG A 496 -0.76 6.91 -4.61
N PHE A 497 -1.89 6.21 -4.68
CA PHE A 497 -1.95 4.89 -5.30
C PHE A 497 -1.73 4.97 -6.81
N MET A 498 -2.33 5.93 -7.49
CA MET A 498 -2.20 6.10 -8.93
C MET A 498 -0.89 6.77 -9.33
N ASN A 499 -0.24 7.54 -8.45
CA ASN A 499 1.10 8.09 -8.70
C ASN A 499 2.12 7.02 -9.09
N GLN A 500 1.96 5.78 -8.60
CA GLN A 500 2.92 4.70 -8.86
C GLN A 500 3.14 4.38 -10.34
N TYR A 501 2.23 4.75 -11.25
CA TYR A 501 2.42 4.54 -12.70
C TYR A 501 2.75 5.81 -13.48
N CYS A 502 2.97 6.91 -12.81
CA CYS A 502 3.52 8.10 -13.45
C CYS A 502 4.94 7.86 -13.97
N SER A 503 5.30 8.51 -15.08
CA SER A 503 6.59 8.31 -15.73
C SER A 503 7.79 8.62 -14.82
N TRP A 504 7.65 9.60 -13.91
CA TRP A 504 8.71 9.99 -12.95
C TRP A 504 8.90 9.02 -11.79
N GLU A 505 7.96 8.07 -11.59
CA GLU A 505 8.06 6.99 -10.60
C GLU A 505 8.78 5.75 -11.15
N ALA A 506 9.31 5.80 -12.37
CA ALA A 506 10.04 4.66 -12.95
C ALA A 506 11.17 4.20 -12.01
N SER A 507 11.21 2.89 -11.73
CA SER A 507 12.24 2.29 -10.90
C SER A 507 13.54 2.13 -11.71
N THR A 508 14.59 2.86 -11.33
CA THR A 508 15.87 2.95 -12.06
C THR A 508 17.06 2.85 -11.12
N LYS A 509 18.24 2.63 -11.68
CA LYS A 509 19.50 2.66 -10.94
C LYS A 509 19.74 4.01 -10.26
N ASP A 510 19.39 5.12 -10.91
CA ASP A 510 19.61 6.48 -10.39
C ASP A 510 18.82 6.76 -9.11
N ASN A 511 17.59 6.23 -9.00
CA ASN A 511 16.80 6.32 -7.77
C ASN A 511 16.96 5.09 -6.87
N LYS A 512 18.02 4.30 -7.04
CA LYS A 512 18.32 3.08 -6.27
C LYS A 512 17.14 2.09 -6.26
N TRP A 513 16.42 2.01 -7.38
CA TRP A 513 15.19 1.22 -7.57
C TRP A 513 14.11 1.50 -6.53
N GLN A 514 14.04 2.74 -6.02
CA GLN A 514 12.99 3.17 -5.07
C GLN A 514 11.77 3.77 -5.76
N GLY A 515 11.80 3.89 -7.09
CA GLY A 515 10.63 4.27 -7.88
C GLY A 515 9.52 3.22 -7.76
N ARG A 516 8.29 3.67 -7.73
CA ARG A 516 7.12 2.82 -7.51
C ARG A 516 6.54 2.23 -8.79
N ASN A 517 7.15 2.51 -9.95
CA ASN A 517 6.79 2.02 -11.28
C ASN A 517 7.83 1.03 -11.82
N PRO A 518 7.84 -0.23 -11.34
CA PRO A 518 8.81 -1.24 -11.81
C PRO A 518 8.62 -1.63 -13.28
N SER A 519 7.40 -1.50 -13.84
CA SER A 519 7.15 -1.74 -15.26
C SER A 519 7.81 -0.72 -16.17
N ARG A 520 8.20 0.44 -15.63
CA ARG A 520 8.74 1.60 -16.37
C ARG A 520 7.76 2.11 -17.42
N PHE A 521 6.49 1.92 -17.15
CA PHE A 521 5.39 2.43 -17.96
C PHE A 521 5.49 3.95 -18.10
N ARG A 522 5.24 4.46 -19.33
CA ARG A 522 5.21 5.89 -19.63
C ARG A 522 4.04 6.17 -20.55
N ASP A 523 3.19 7.10 -20.14
CA ASP A 523 2.05 7.55 -20.93
C ASP A 523 1.77 9.03 -20.61
N GLU A 524 1.83 9.88 -21.63
CA GLU A 524 1.64 11.32 -21.44
C GLU A 524 0.24 11.70 -20.99
N GLU A 525 -0.79 10.98 -21.44
CA GLU A 525 -2.18 11.21 -21.01
C GLU A 525 -2.33 10.88 -19.53
N TYR A 526 -1.76 9.75 -19.10
CA TYR A 526 -1.74 9.35 -17.69
C TYR A 526 -1.08 10.41 -16.81
N ASP A 527 0.12 10.87 -17.20
CA ASP A 527 0.87 11.89 -16.47
C ASP A 527 0.12 13.24 -16.39
N LYS A 528 -0.53 13.65 -17.48
CA LYS A 528 -1.36 14.88 -17.54
C LYS A 528 -2.59 14.76 -16.63
N LEU A 529 -3.28 13.62 -16.67
CA LEU A 529 -4.44 13.35 -15.80
C LEU A 529 -4.06 13.37 -14.33
N PHE A 530 -2.93 12.75 -13.97
CA PHE A 530 -2.44 12.76 -12.60
C PHE A 530 -2.17 14.20 -12.13
N ARG A 531 -1.40 14.98 -12.88
CA ARG A 531 -1.12 16.39 -12.54
C ARG A 531 -2.40 17.23 -12.41
N ALA A 532 -3.37 17.01 -13.30
CA ALA A 532 -4.67 17.69 -13.23
C ALA A 532 -5.47 17.29 -11.98
N SER A 533 -5.45 16.00 -11.59
CA SER A 533 -6.17 15.50 -10.41
C SER A 533 -5.69 16.12 -9.09
N GLN A 534 -4.43 16.56 -9.04
CA GLN A 534 -3.83 17.17 -7.85
C GLN A 534 -4.42 18.55 -7.51
N GLY A 535 -5.05 19.25 -8.47
CA GLY A 535 -5.68 20.55 -8.26
C GLY A 535 -7.20 20.55 -8.48
N GLU A 536 -7.79 19.42 -8.87
CA GLU A 536 -9.23 19.33 -9.17
C GLU A 536 -10.05 19.24 -7.88
N LEU A 537 -10.83 20.28 -7.59
CA LEU A 537 -11.68 20.37 -6.39
C LEU A 537 -13.05 19.73 -6.56
N ASP A 538 -13.50 19.51 -7.80
CA ASP A 538 -14.73 18.77 -8.06
C ASP A 538 -14.48 17.26 -7.88
N PRO A 539 -15.07 16.61 -6.87
CA PRO A 539 -14.81 15.21 -6.58
C PRO A 539 -15.27 14.26 -7.67
N VAL A 540 -16.26 14.64 -8.48
CA VAL A 540 -16.77 13.82 -9.59
C VAL A 540 -15.80 13.87 -10.75
N LYS A 541 -15.32 15.06 -11.12
CA LYS A 541 -14.29 15.23 -12.16
C LYS A 541 -12.98 14.54 -11.75
N ARG A 542 -12.58 14.71 -10.49
CA ARG A 542 -11.37 14.07 -9.96
C ARG A 542 -11.47 12.54 -9.99
N ALA A 543 -12.62 11.98 -9.61
CA ALA A 543 -12.87 10.54 -9.71
C ALA A 543 -12.81 10.06 -11.17
N ALA A 544 -13.38 10.82 -12.12
CA ALA A 544 -13.33 10.49 -13.55
C ALA A 544 -11.90 10.46 -14.09
N MET A 545 -11.01 11.36 -13.61
CA MET A 545 -9.58 11.32 -13.96
C MET A 545 -8.92 10.02 -13.49
N PHE A 546 -9.13 9.59 -12.25
CA PHE A 546 -8.59 8.33 -11.73
C PHE A 546 -9.17 7.10 -12.44
N ILE A 547 -10.46 7.13 -12.78
CA ILE A 547 -11.09 6.08 -13.59
C ILE A 547 -10.41 5.99 -14.96
N ARG A 548 -10.17 7.14 -15.62
CA ARG A 548 -9.48 7.16 -16.92
C ARG A 548 -8.04 6.66 -16.81
N MET A 549 -7.32 7.03 -15.76
CA MET A 549 -5.99 6.52 -15.48
C MET A 549 -5.99 5.00 -15.28
N ASN A 550 -6.97 4.46 -14.53
CA ASN A 550 -7.17 3.03 -14.43
C ASN A 550 -7.35 2.39 -15.81
N ASP A 551 -8.25 2.95 -16.64
CA ASP A 551 -8.55 2.42 -17.97
C ASP A 551 -7.34 2.42 -18.91
N ILE A 552 -6.41 3.36 -18.72
CA ILE A 552 -5.15 3.42 -19.48
C ILE A 552 -4.22 2.25 -19.09
N VAL A 553 -3.98 2.03 -17.79
CA VAL A 553 -2.99 1.01 -17.36
C VAL A 553 -3.48 -0.42 -17.50
N VAL A 554 -4.81 -0.65 -17.56
CA VAL A 554 -5.40 -2.00 -17.75
C VAL A 554 -6.00 -2.19 -19.14
N GLY A 555 -6.01 -1.15 -19.99
CA GLY A 555 -6.68 -1.15 -21.29
C GLY A 555 -5.93 -1.97 -22.35
N GLU A 556 -6.68 -2.44 -23.35
CA GLU A 556 -6.17 -3.33 -24.41
C GLU A 556 -5.05 -2.71 -25.24
N GLU A 557 -5.09 -1.39 -25.49
CA GLU A 557 -4.09 -0.73 -26.36
C GLU A 557 -2.78 -0.42 -25.65
N ARG A 558 -2.85 0.11 -24.45
CA ARG A 558 -1.69 0.69 -23.72
C ARG A 558 -1.38 -0.03 -22.42
N GLY A 559 -2.31 -0.84 -21.93
CA GLY A 559 -2.22 -1.45 -20.61
C GLY A 559 -1.02 -2.38 -20.46
N VAL A 560 -0.41 -2.28 -19.30
CA VAL A 560 0.74 -3.09 -18.85
C VAL A 560 0.41 -3.83 -17.56
N ILE A 561 -0.79 -3.62 -17.02
CA ILE A 561 -1.30 -4.25 -15.81
C ILE A 561 -2.45 -5.17 -16.18
N ILE A 562 -2.38 -6.41 -15.75
CA ILE A 562 -3.43 -7.40 -15.86
C ILE A 562 -3.95 -7.68 -14.45
N PRO A 563 -5.02 -6.99 -14.00
CA PRO A 563 -5.64 -7.26 -12.70
C PRO A 563 -6.14 -8.71 -12.65
N VAL A 564 -5.99 -9.36 -11.51
CA VAL A 564 -6.45 -10.74 -11.32
C VAL A 564 -7.61 -10.77 -10.33
N VAL A 565 -7.33 -10.47 -9.05
CA VAL A 565 -8.36 -10.39 -8.01
C VAL A 565 -8.14 -9.17 -7.12
N TYR A 566 -9.21 -8.46 -6.81
CA TYR A 566 -9.27 -7.54 -5.70
C TYR A 566 -9.30 -8.34 -4.42
N ARG A 567 -8.42 -8.02 -3.48
CA ARG A 567 -8.28 -8.74 -2.21
C ARG A 567 -8.66 -7.85 -1.04
N PRO A 568 -9.71 -8.17 -0.27
CA PRO A 568 -9.86 -7.61 1.06
C PRO A 568 -8.66 -8.04 1.93
N ARG A 569 -8.37 -7.31 2.99
CA ARG A 569 -7.38 -7.75 3.98
C ARG A 569 -7.92 -8.92 4.77
N ALA A 570 -7.22 -10.02 4.75
CA ALA A 570 -7.55 -11.23 5.49
C ALA A 570 -6.42 -11.58 6.46
N HIS A 571 -6.75 -11.73 7.73
CA HIS A 571 -5.83 -12.03 8.81
C HIS A 571 -6.38 -13.18 9.64
N ALA A 572 -5.49 -13.98 10.28
CA ALA A 572 -5.91 -14.91 11.31
C ALA A 572 -5.69 -14.28 12.69
N ARG A 573 -6.66 -14.35 13.56
CA ARG A 573 -6.52 -13.89 14.94
C ARG A 573 -7.11 -14.90 15.93
N SER A 574 -6.56 -14.96 17.14
CA SER A 574 -7.15 -15.73 18.21
C SER A 574 -8.51 -15.13 18.60
N LYS A 575 -9.44 -15.97 19.08
CA LYS A 575 -10.79 -15.51 19.45
C LYS A 575 -10.81 -14.50 20.59
N THR A 576 -9.79 -14.51 21.44
CA THR A 576 -9.67 -13.57 22.57
C THR A 576 -9.00 -12.26 22.19
N LEU A 577 -8.22 -12.20 21.10
CA LEU A 577 -7.53 -10.99 20.70
C LEU A 577 -8.51 -9.96 20.12
N ARG A 578 -8.46 -8.76 20.66
CA ARG A 578 -9.11 -7.57 20.09
C ARG A 578 -8.04 -6.74 19.37
N ALA A 579 -8.05 -6.88 18.06
CA ALA A 579 -7.11 -6.20 17.16
C ALA A 579 -7.92 -5.42 16.12
N ASP A 580 -7.85 -4.09 16.18
CA ASP A 580 -8.46 -3.22 15.18
C ASP A 580 -7.60 -3.25 13.92
N ILE A 581 -8.20 -3.60 12.80
CA ILE A 581 -7.57 -3.63 11.48
C ILE A 581 -8.21 -2.55 10.62
N SER A 582 -7.38 -1.80 9.90
CA SER A 582 -7.81 -0.80 8.92
C SER A 582 -7.44 -1.25 7.51
N GLY A 583 -8.34 -1.04 6.56
CA GLY A 583 -8.04 -1.16 5.13
C GLY A 583 -7.19 0.00 4.59
N TRP A 584 -6.98 1.05 5.38
CA TRP A 584 -6.46 2.35 4.97
C TRP A 584 -5.15 2.76 5.65
N ASP A 585 -4.62 1.93 6.56
CA ASP A 585 -3.35 2.15 7.24
C ASP A 585 -2.56 0.84 7.30
N ASN A 586 -1.42 0.82 7.96
CA ASN A 586 -0.62 -0.38 8.22
C ASN A 586 -1.42 -1.43 9.02
N ASP A 587 -1.05 -2.69 8.92
CA ASP A 587 -1.70 -3.75 9.70
C ASP A 587 -1.43 -3.60 11.21
N THR A 588 -0.31 -2.97 11.58
CA THR A 588 0.09 -2.67 12.97
C THR A 588 -0.33 -1.27 13.46
N TRP A 589 -1.16 -0.55 12.70
CA TRP A 589 -1.55 0.84 12.99
C TRP A 589 -2.12 1.06 14.40
N ALA A 590 -2.85 0.09 14.91
CA ALA A 590 -3.54 0.14 16.20
C ALA A 590 -2.89 -0.73 17.27
N ILE A 591 -1.64 -1.20 17.06
CA ILE A 591 -0.99 -2.20 17.91
C ILE A 591 -0.89 -1.76 19.38
N ALA A 592 -0.82 -0.48 19.65
CA ALA A 592 -0.87 0.08 21.01
C ALA A 592 -2.19 -0.22 21.75
N ARG A 593 -3.28 -0.44 21.00
CA ARG A 593 -4.64 -0.69 21.52
C ARG A 593 -5.07 -2.15 21.43
N TRP A 594 -4.21 -3.03 20.97
CA TRP A 594 -4.54 -4.46 20.95
C TRP A 594 -4.55 -5.01 22.37
N TYR A 595 -5.54 -5.84 22.69
CA TYR A 595 -5.67 -6.45 24.02
C TYR A 595 -6.39 -7.79 23.94
N LYS A 596 -6.31 -8.60 25.01
CA LYS A 596 -7.08 -9.84 25.13
C LYS A 596 -8.30 -9.63 26.02
N GLU A 597 -9.44 -10.11 25.55
CA GLU A 597 -10.61 -10.30 26.42
C GLU A 597 -10.48 -11.65 27.14
N THR A 598 -10.69 -11.61 28.44
CA THR A 598 -10.73 -12.79 29.33
C THR A 598 -12.08 -13.48 29.24
#